data_4e73e87501338b7e61655ec6ce4dc3f1
#
_entry.id   4e73e87501338b7e61655ec6ce4dc3f1
#
_cell.length_a   1.000
_cell.length_b   1.000
_cell.length_c   1.000
_cell.angle_alpha   90.00
_cell.angle_beta   90.00
_cell.angle_gamma   90.00
#
_symmetry.space_group_name_H-M   'P 1'
#
loop_
_entity.id
_entity.type
_entity.pdbx_description
1 polymer ?
#
loop_
_entity_poly.entity_id
_entity_poly.type
_entity_poly.pdbx_seq_one_letter_code
_entity_poly.pdbx_strand_id
1 'polypeptide(L)'
;PKYYYERVKVPLDKPVKRNRVIWNGKTKSLEVARDEQGKIIYDEFTDRFLDSVWDEDVLNIGQTSVTRKTSSENLNYPTQKPKKILELIIEASSQPDDLVFDCFMGSGTTQAVAMKLGRRFIGADINLGAIQTTTKRLLSVAKELENSQTSIESAADTKYTGFEVYNVNNYDFFRNPVEARDLLIAALEIQPFPQSDVWDGELDGRMVKIMPVNRIATKADLKELLAN
;
A
#
# COMPACT_ATOMS: atom_id res chain seq x y z
N PRO A 1 -8.29 22.42 12.41
CA PRO A 1 -7.35 21.70 11.54
C PRO A 1 -7.56 22.12 10.11
N LYS A 2 -6.47 22.50 9.42
CA LYS A 2 -6.53 22.75 7.99
C LYS A 2 -6.39 21.38 7.30
N TYR A 3 -7.41 20.99 6.55
CA TYR A 3 -7.33 19.81 5.70
C TYR A 3 -6.55 20.16 4.43
N TYR A 4 -5.57 19.32 4.06
CA TYR A 4 -4.91 19.41 2.77
C TYR A 4 -5.78 18.71 1.72
N TYR A 5 -6.03 19.38 0.62
CA TYR A 5 -6.65 18.81 -0.55
C TYR A 5 -6.13 19.51 -1.81
N GLU A 6 -5.55 18.76 -2.71
CA GLU A 6 -5.10 19.25 -4.01
C GLU A 6 -5.87 18.53 -5.12
N ARG A 7 -6.30 19.32 -6.11
CA ARG A 7 -6.93 18.76 -7.29
C ARG A 7 -5.90 18.11 -8.17
N VAL A 8 -5.98 16.80 -8.30
CA VAL A 8 -5.12 16.03 -9.20
C VAL A 8 -5.47 16.34 -10.64
N LYS A 9 -4.45 16.55 -11.47
CA LYS A 9 -4.59 16.71 -12.91
C LYS A 9 -4.21 15.43 -13.63
N VAL A 10 -4.94 15.14 -14.69
CA VAL A 10 -4.67 14.00 -15.57
C VAL A 10 -4.45 14.52 -16.99
N PRO A 11 -3.50 13.92 -17.74
CA PRO A 11 -3.26 14.33 -19.10
C PRO A 11 -4.47 14.07 -19.99
N LEU A 12 -4.65 14.88 -21.00
CA LEU A 12 -5.61 14.68 -22.07
C LEU A 12 -4.95 13.95 -23.25
N ASP A 13 -5.65 13.05 -23.90
CA ASP A 13 -5.17 12.35 -25.11
C ASP A 13 -4.83 13.32 -26.23
N LYS A 14 -5.58 14.43 -26.31
CA LYS A 14 -5.34 15.51 -27.26
C LYS A 14 -5.52 16.85 -26.58
N PRO A 15 -4.67 17.84 -26.86
CA PRO A 15 -4.85 19.20 -26.35
C PRO A 15 -6.22 19.77 -26.73
N VAL A 16 -6.86 20.42 -25.77
CA VAL A 16 -8.16 21.09 -25.96
C VAL A 16 -7.98 22.59 -25.89
N LYS A 17 -8.49 23.29 -26.92
CA LYS A 17 -8.54 24.76 -26.94
C LYS A 17 -9.82 25.24 -26.29
N ARG A 18 -9.72 26.13 -25.31
CA ARG A 18 -10.84 26.79 -24.67
C ARG A 18 -10.69 28.30 -24.78
N ASN A 19 -11.81 29.03 -24.92
CA ASN A 19 -11.77 30.47 -24.89
C ASN A 19 -11.12 30.96 -23.61
N ARG A 20 -10.11 31.86 -23.73
CA ARG A 20 -9.59 32.56 -22.57
C ARG A 20 -10.68 33.44 -22.00
N VAL A 21 -10.91 33.38 -20.70
CA VAL A 21 -11.91 34.17 -20.00
C VAL A 21 -11.22 35.09 -19.03
N ILE A 22 -11.58 36.36 -19.06
CA ILE A 22 -11.05 37.42 -18.21
C ILE A 22 -12.15 38.04 -17.37
N TRP A 23 -11.80 38.51 -16.16
CA TRP A 23 -12.72 39.25 -15.34
C TRP A 23 -12.80 40.72 -15.78
N ASN A 24 -13.99 41.18 -16.15
CA ASN A 24 -14.22 42.58 -16.43
C ASN A 24 -14.71 43.30 -15.15
N GLY A 25 -13.87 44.13 -14.59
CA GLY A 25 -14.18 44.88 -13.38
C GLY A 25 -15.27 45.94 -13.51
N LYS A 26 -15.58 46.39 -14.75
CA LYS A 26 -16.63 47.37 -15.00
C LYS A 26 -18.00 46.71 -15.02
N THR A 27 -18.14 45.59 -15.74
CA THR A 27 -19.37 44.81 -15.86
C THR A 27 -19.57 43.82 -14.70
N LYS A 28 -18.54 43.60 -13.90
CA LYS A 28 -18.49 42.58 -12.80
C LYS A 28 -18.88 41.17 -13.31
N SER A 29 -18.43 40.84 -14.53
CA SER A 29 -18.71 39.56 -15.17
C SER A 29 -17.45 38.98 -15.82
N LEU A 30 -17.51 37.66 -16.10
CA LEU A 30 -16.50 36.96 -16.92
C LEU A 30 -16.80 37.21 -18.40
N GLU A 31 -15.81 37.66 -19.15
CA GLU A 31 -15.91 37.91 -20.57
C GLU A 31 -14.84 37.15 -21.35
N VAL A 32 -15.17 36.78 -22.61
CA VAL A 32 -14.21 36.10 -23.47
C VAL A 32 -13.14 37.12 -23.94
N ALA A 33 -11.88 36.78 -23.70
CA ALA A 33 -10.75 37.62 -24.12
C ALA A 33 -10.68 37.67 -25.65
N ARG A 34 -10.40 38.90 -26.16
CA ARG A 34 -10.20 39.16 -27.60
C ARG A 34 -8.86 39.89 -27.75
N ASP A 35 -8.19 39.65 -28.90
CA ASP A 35 -7.03 40.41 -29.29
C ASP A 35 -7.37 41.82 -29.81
N GLU A 36 -6.37 42.61 -30.19
CA GLU A 36 -6.56 43.97 -30.70
C GLU A 36 -7.41 44.04 -31.99
N GLN A 37 -7.54 42.92 -32.71
CA GLN A 37 -8.35 42.78 -33.93
C GLN A 37 -9.74 42.22 -33.63
N GLY A 38 -10.09 42.02 -32.35
CA GLY A 38 -11.39 41.50 -31.92
C GLY A 38 -11.56 40.00 -32.02
N LYS A 39 -10.50 39.24 -32.35
CA LYS A 39 -10.51 37.78 -32.47
C LYS A 39 -10.38 37.13 -31.08
N ILE A 40 -11.11 36.03 -30.88
CA ILE A 40 -11.10 35.30 -29.60
C ILE A 40 -9.71 34.71 -29.35
N ILE A 41 -9.18 34.92 -28.16
CA ILE A 41 -7.95 34.29 -27.66
C ILE A 41 -8.31 32.96 -27.05
N TYR A 42 -7.54 31.92 -27.38
CA TYR A 42 -7.69 30.56 -26.87
C TYR A 42 -6.53 30.19 -25.99
N ASP A 43 -6.80 29.52 -24.90
CA ASP A 43 -5.81 28.78 -24.12
C ASP A 43 -5.84 27.31 -24.51
N GLU A 44 -4.68 26.71 -24.64
CA GLU A 44 -4.53 25.30 -24.94
C GLU A 44 -4.23 24.54 -23.65
N PHE A 45 -5.07 23.54 -23.36
CA PHE A 45 -4.95 22.70 -22.18
C PHE A 45 -4.52 21.31 -22.59
N THR A 46 -3.46 20.82 -21.97
CA THR A 46 -2.92 19.46 -22.14
C THR A 46 -3.33 18.53 -21.02
N ASP A 47 -3.94 19.07 -19.97
CA ASP A 47 -4.44 18.36 -18.80
C ASP A 47 -5.85 18.81 -18.42
N ARG A 48 -6.53 17.99 -17.62
CA ARG A 48 -7.79 18.32 -16.96
C ARG A 48 -7.74 17.93 -15.50
N PHE A 49 -8.54 18.59 -14.67
CA PHE A 49 -8.74 18.10 -13.31
C PHE A 49 -9.47 16.76 -13.33
N LEU A 50 -9.06 15.88 -12.42
CA LEU A 50 -9.71 14.60 -12.22
C LEU A 50 -11.14 14.81 -11.72
N ASP A 51 -12.11 14.15 -12.39
CA ASP A 51 -13.49 14.14 -11.99
C ASP A 51 -13.75 13.18 -10.82
N SER A 52 -14.95 13.20 -10.25
CA SER A 52 -15.36 12.25 -9.19
C SER A 52 -15.56 10.82 -9.69
N VAL A 53 -15.69 10.63 -11.00
CA VAL A 53 -15.78 9.33 -11.65
C VAL A 53 -14.45 9.03 -12.35
N TRP A 54 -13.83 7.93 -11.98
CA TRP A 54 -12.54 7.49 -12.51
C TRP A 54 -12.78 6.26 -13.39
N ASP A 55 -12.59 6.45 -14.68
CA ASP A 55 -12.70 5.39 -15.68
C ASP A 55 -11.40 4.58 -15.83
N GLU A 56 -11.44 3.56 -16.68
CA GLU A 56 -10.30 2.69 -16.93
C GLU A 56 -9.11 3.44 -17.52
N ASP A 57 -9.34 4.49 -18.31
CA ASP A 57 -8.30 5.30 -18.95
C ASP A 57 -7.56 6.13 -17.91
N VAL A 58 -8.28 6.76 -16.97
CA VAL A 58 -7.69 7.53 -15.87
C VAL A 58 -6.86 6.65 -14.95
N LEU A 59 -7.37 5.46 -14.64
CA LEU A 59 -6.71 4.52 -13.73
C LEU A 59 -5.65 3.66 -14.42
N ASN A 60 -5.60 3.71 -15.77
CA ASN A 60 -4.74 2.84 -16.60
C ASN A 60 -4.88 1.34 -16.24
N ILE A 61 -6.09 0.93 -15.85
CA ILE A 61 -6.38 -0.43 -15.34
C ILE A 61 -6.25 -1.45 -16.47
N GLY A 62 -6.50 -1.07 -17.71
CA GLY A 62 -6.47 -1.96 -18.88
C GLY A 62 -5.12 -2.67 -19.07
N GLN A 63 -4.00 -2.01 -18.79
CA GLN A 63 -2.65 -2.57 -18.96
C GLN A 63 -2.03 -3.07 -17.66
N THR A 64 -2.37 -2.47 -16.51
CA THR A 64 -1.76 -2.75 -15.19
C THR A 64 -2.72 -3.42 -14.21
N SER A 65 -3.82 -3.99 -14.71
CA SER A 65 -4.81 -4.63 -13.85
C SER A 65 -4.18 -5.70 -12.96
N VAL A 66 -4.30 -5.51 -11.65
CA VAL A 66 -3.90 -6.51 -10.63
C VAL A 66 -4.62 -7.86 -10.80
N THR A 67 -5.72 -7.87 -11.55
CA THR A 67 -6.47 -9.09 -11.87
C THR A 67 -5.79 -9.95 -12.94
N ARG A 68 -4.87 -9.39 -13.73
CA ARG A 68 -4.10 -10.17 -14.72
C ARG A 68 -2.91 -10.85 -14.07
N LYS A 69 -2.85 -12.17 -14.13
CA LYS A 69 -1.71 -12.96 -13.60
C LYS A 69 -0.35 -12.57 -14.18
N THR A 70 -0.33 -11.97 -15.37
CA THR A 70 0.89 -11.52 -16.08
C THR A 70 1.32 -10.11 -15.69
N SER A 71 0.55 -9.40 -14.89
CA SER A 71 0.92 -8.06 -14.44
C SER A 71 2.05 -8.13 -13.41
N SER A 72 3.11 -7.34 -13.60
CA SER A 72 4.21 -7.19 -12.62
C SER A 72 3.75 -6.62 -11.28
N GLU A 73 2.58 -6.00 -11.25
CA GLU A 73 1.97 -5.46 -10.05
C GLU A 73 1.25 -6.53 -9.21
N ASN A 74 0.85 -7.65 -9.84
CA ASN A 74 0.06 -8.69 -9.19
C ASN A 74 0.92 -9.52 -8.22
N LEU A 75 0.59 -9.49 -6.93
CA LEU A 75 1.24 -10.28 -5.87
C LEU A 75 0.48 -11.55 -5.52
N ASN A 76 -0.55 -11.92 -6.30
CA ASN A 76 -1.48 -13.02 -6.00
C ASN A 76 -2.22 -12.85 -4.66
N TYR A 77 -2.42 -11.61 -4.21
CA TYR A 77 -3.19 -11.30 -3.03
C TYR A 77 -4.65 -11.01 -3.44
N PRO A 78 -5.66 -11.75 -2.91
CA PRO A 78 -7.03 -11.75 -3.46
C PRO A 78 -7.71 -10.38 -3.52
N THR A 79 -7.41 -9.51 -2.56
CA THR A 79 -8.04 -8.18 -2.43
C THR A 79 -7.10 -7.03 -2.77
N GLN A 80 -6.01 -7.31 -3.49
CA GLN A 80 -5.04 -6.28 -3.88
C GLN A 80 -5.71 -5.16 -4.69
N LYS A 81 -5.42 -3.91 -4.33
CA LYS A 81 -5.85 -2.72 -5.07
C LYS A 81 -4.77 -2.27 -6.06
N PRO A 82 -5.15 -1.71 -7.22
CA PRO A 82 -4.20 -1.10 -8.15
C PRO A 82 -3.44 0.07 -7.50
N LYS A 83 -2.13 0.16 -7.74
CA LYS A 83 -1.30 1.27 -7.21
C LYS A 83 -1.83 2.62 -7.63
N LYS A 84 -2.28 2.76 -8.89
CA LYS A 84 -2.75 4.05 -9.44
C LYS A 84 -3.88 4.68 -8.64
N ILE A 85 -4.80 3.88 -8.11
CA ILE A 85 -5.87 4.38 -7.23
C ILE A 85 -5.29 5.02 -5.97
N LEU A 86 -4.33 4.32 -5.32
CA LEU A 86 -3.72 4.81 -4.09
C LEU A 86 -2.81 6.01 -4.35
N GLU A 87 -2.12 6.07 -5.50
CA GLU A 87 -1.34 7.23 -5.93
C GLU A 87 -2.22 8.48 -5.98
N LEU A 88 -3.33 8.42 -6.72
CA LEU A 88 -4.25 9.54 -6.86
C LEU A 88 -4.84 10.00 -5.52
N ILE A 89 -5.22 9.06 -4.66
CA ILE A 89 -5.78 9.38 -3.34
C ILE A 89 -4.72 10.04 -2.45
N ILE A 90 -3.52 9.47 -2.37
CA ILE A 90 -2.45 9.95 -1.49
C ILE A 90 -1.93 11.32 -1.97
N GLU A 91 -1.75 11.50 -3.28
CA GLU A 91 -1.34 12.79 -3.86
C GLU A 91 -2.38 13.88 -3.60
N ALA A 92 -3.67 13.57 -3.75
CA ALA A 92 -4.74 14.55 -3.52
C ALA A 92 -4.92 14.93 -2.05
N SER A 93 -4.58 14.04 -1.10
CA SER A 93 -4.96 14.18 0.32
C SER A 93 -3.78 14.39 1.27
N SER A 94 -2.54 14.37 0.78
CA SER A 94 -1.35 14.51 1.61
C SER A 94 -0.20 15.20 0.87
N GLN A 95 0.76 15.72 1.64
CA GLN A 95 2.03 16.25 1.13
C GLN A 95 3.18 15.28 1.44
N PRO A 96 4.35 15.41 0.77
CA PRO A 96 5.57 14.73 1.21
C PRO A 96 5.79 14.92 2.71
N ASP A 97 6.33 13.91 3.40
CA ASP A 97 6.54 13.83 4.84
C ASP A 97 5.28 13.69 5.71
N ASP A 98 4.08 13.78 5.15
CA ASP A 98 2.86 13.47 5.89
C ASP A 98 2.77 11.99 6.25
N LEU A 99 1.94 11.68 7.25
CA LEU A 99 1.71 10.32 7.71
C LEU A 99 0.45 9.72 7.07
N VAL A 100 0.62 8.63 6.36
CA VAL A 100 -0.47 7.82 5.79
C VAL A 100 -0.71 6.60 6.68
N PHE A 101 -1.96 6.42 7.12
CA PHE A 101 -2.35 5.31 7.99
C PHE A 101 -3.38 4.40 7.30
N ASP A 102 -3.11 3.08 7.32
CA ASP A 102 -4.02 2.05 6.80
C ASP A 102 -4.07 0.88 7.79
N CYS A 103 -5.19 0.76 8.51
CA CYS A 103 -5.38 -0.27 9.53
C CYS A 103 -5.87 -1.63 9.00
N PHE A 104 -6.07 -1.75 7.69
CA PHE A 104 -6.44 -2.97 6.98
C PHE A 104 -5.57 -3.15 5.73
N MET A 105 -4.25 -3.04 5.89
CA MET A 105 -3.30 -2.82 4.80
C MET A 105 -3.23 -3.96 3.77
N GLY A 106 -3.65 -5.19 4.12
CA GLY A 106 -3.66 -6.33 3.21
C GLY A 106 -2.32 -6.58 2.52
N SER A 107 -2.27 -6.43 1.21
CA SER A 107 -1.04 -6.56 0.41
C SER A 107 -0.08 -5.36 0.49
N GLY A 108 -0.37 -4.35 1.30
CA GLY A 108 0.49 -3.18 1.51
C GLY A 108 0.58 -2.22 0.31
N THR A 109 -0.47 -2.12 -0.50
CA THR A 109 -0.46 -1.18 -1.63
C THR A 109 -0.35 0.26 -1.16
N THR A 110 -1.10 0.62 -0.12
CA THR A 110 -1.07 1.95 0.49
C THR A 110 0.33 2.32 0.97
N GLN A 111 0.98 1.43 1.74
CA GLN A 111 2.32 1.64 2.29
C GLN A 111 3.38 1.75 1.19
N ALA A 112 3.30 0.87 0.18
CA ALA A 112 4.23 0.88 -0.94
C ALA A 112 4.15 2.18 -1.76
N VAL A 113 2.93 2.69 -1.98
CA VAL A 113 2.70 3.96 -2.68
C VAL A 113 3.13 5.13 -1.80
N ALA A 114 2.80 5.14 -0.52
CA ALA A 114 3.23 6.18 0.42
C ALA A 114 4.76 6.30 0.43
N MET A 115 5.49 5.18 0.53
CA MET A 115 6.95 5.16 0.46
C MET A 115 7.47 5.76 -0.86
N LYS A 116 6.90 5.37 -2.01
CA LYS A 116 7.31 5.90 -3.34
C LYS A 116 7.09 7.40 -3.47
N LEU A 117 6.02 7.91 -2.86
CA LEU A 117 5.67 9.32 -2.90
C LEU A 117 6.32 10.16 -1.79
N GLY A 118 7.23 9.58 -1.00
CA GLY A 118 7.93 10.28 0.08
C GLY A 118 7.07 10.60 1.28
N ARG A 119 6.00 9.83 1.52
CA ARG A 119 5.16 9.92 2.72
C ARG A 119 5.65 8.90 3.75
N ARG A 120 5.50 9.23 5.03
CA ARG A 120 5.63 8.25 6.11
C ARG A 120 4.38 7.39 6.15
N PHE A 121 4.46 6.20 6.68
CA PHE A 121 3.30 5.33 6.76
C PHE A 121 3.26 4.51 8.04
N ILE A 122 2.04 4.15 8.43
CA ILE A 122 1.74 3.10 9.40
C ILE A 122 0.74 2.16 8.73
N GLY A 123 1.01 0.86 8.79
CA GLY A 123 0.10 -0.18 8.33
C GLY A 123 -0.17 -1.18 9.43
N ALA A 124 -1.39 -1.66 9.53
CA ALA A 124 -1.75 -2.74 10.44
C ALA A 124 -2.62 -3.78 9.71
N ASP A 125 -2.46 -5.03 10.09
CA ASP A 125 -3.32 -6.12 9.64
C ASP A 125 -3.29 -7.23 10.68
N ILE A 126 -4.41 -7.92 10.85
CA ILE A 126 -4.48 -9.08 11.74
C ILE A 126 -3.88 -10.34 11.10
N ASN A 127 -3.82 -10.38 9.77
CA ASN A 127 -3.35 -11.54 9.01
C ASN A 127 -1.82 -11.49 8.85
N LEU A 128 -1.13 -12.47 9.40
CA LEU A 128 0.32 -12.61 9.28
C LEU A 128 0.78 -12.71 7.83
N GLY A 129 0.01 -13.35 6.95
CA GLY A 129 0.30 -13.42 5.51
C GLY A 129 0.27 -12.05 4.83
N ALA A 130 -0.62 -11.15 5.27
CA ALA A 130 -0.64 -9.76 4.83
C ALA A 130 0.65 -9.04 5.23
N ILE A 131 1.07 -9.17 6.51
CA ILE A 131 2.32 -8.60 7.01
C ILE A 131 3.53 -9.08 6.21
N GLN A 132 3.63 -10.40 5.98
CA GLN A 132 4.73 -10.98 5.21
C GLN A 132 4.76 -10.50 3.75
N THR A 133 3.60 -10.43 3.10
CA THR A 133 3.46 -9.93 1.73
C THR A 133 3.86 -8.46 1.64
N THR A 134 3.37 -7.64 2.57
CA THR A 134 3.70 -6.22 2.66
C THR A 134 5.19 -6.00 2.89
N THR A 135 5.80 -6.75 3.82
CA THR A 135 7.24 -6.67 4.10
C THR A 135 8.08 -6.94 2.85
N LYS A 136 7.78 -8.02 2.12
CA LYS A 136 8.48 -8.34 0.86
C LYS A 136 8.30 -7.23 -0.19
N ARG A 137 7.10 -6.68 -0.30
CA ARG A 137 6.79 -5.57 -1.21
C ARG A 137 7.57 -4.32 -0.87
N LEU A 138 7.62 -3.92 0.40
CA LEU A 138 8.35 -2.74 0.85
C LEU A 138 9.86 -2.87 0.63
N LEU A 139 10.44 -4.04 0.86
CA LEU A 139 11.84 -4.31 0.55
C LEU A 139 12.13 -4.16 -0.96
N SER A 140 11.22 -4.60 -1.82
CA SER A 140 11.35 -4.40 -3.28
C SER A 140 11.30 -2.93 -3.66
N VAL A 141 10.34 -2.18 -3.09
CA VAL A 141 10.20 -0.73 -3.33
C VAL A 141 11.42 0.03 -2.82
N ALA A 142 11.94 -0.30 -1.64
CA ALA A 142 13.14 0.33 -1.10
C ALA A 142 14.34 0.17 -2.06
N LYS A 143 14.56 -1.06 -2.57
CA LYS A 143 15.61 -1.32 -3.57
C LYS A 143 15.41 -0.56 -4.87
N GLU A 144 14.17 -0.44 -5.37
CA GLU A 144 13.86 0.36 -6.56
C GLU A 144 14.23 1.83 -6.34
N LEU A 145 13.91 2.38 -5.17
CA LEU A 145 14.20 3.77 -4.81
C LEU A 145 15.71 4.02 -4.65
N GLU A 146 16.44 3.12 -3.99
CA GLU A 146 17.89 3.20 -3.86
C GLU A 146 18.59 3.20 -5.22
N ASN A 147 18.18 2.30 -6.12
CA ASN A 147 18.73 2.22 -7.47
C ASN A 147 18.42 3.47 -8.32
N SER A 148 17.32 4.16 -8.06
CA SER A 148 16.96 5.39 -8.78
C SER A 148 17.69 6.64 -8.27
N GLN A 149 18.26 6.61 -7.06
CA GLN A 149 19.00 7.73 -6.44
C GLN A 149 20.48 7.82 -6.87
N THR A 150 20.97 6.89 -7.67
CA THR A 150 22.39 6.89 -8.14
C THR A 150 22.72 8.00 -9.14
N SER A 151 21.77 8.80 -9.58
CA SER A 151 22.02 10.03 -10.35
C SER A 151 22.17 11.22 -9.40
N ILE A 152 23.33 11.86 -9.47
CA ILE A 152 23.86 12.90 -8.57
C ILE A 152 22.98 14.18 -8.47
N GLU A 153 21.91 14.31 -9.21
CA GLU A 153 21.10 15.54 -9.30
C GLU A 153 19.88 15.61 -8.36
N SER A 154 19.55 14.57 -7.59
CA SER A 154 18.36 14.56 -6.74
C SER A 154 18.63 14.50 -5.23
N ALA A 155 19.71 15.14 -4.76
CA ALA A 155 20.04 15.18 -3.32
C ALA A 155 19.03 15.98 -2.44
N ALA A 156 17.97 16.55 -3.04
CA ALA A 156 16.98 17.36 -2.32
C ALA A 156 15.75 16.58 -1.82
N ASP A 157 15.47 15.39 -2.37
CA ASP A 157 14.32 14.59 -1.97
C ASP A 157 14.76 13.41 -1.09
N THR A 158 14.76 13.61 0.22
CA THR A 158 15.01 12.55 1.19
C THR A 158 13.87 11.54 1.11
N LYS A 159 14.12 10.38 0.51
CA LYS A 159 13.14 9.28 0.47
C LYS A 159 13.40 8.34 1.65
N TYR A 160 12.38 8.16 2.47
CA TYR A 160 12.43 7.21 3.58
C TYR A 160 12.25 5.79 3.06
N THR A 161 13.29 4.97 3.06
CA THR A 161 13.27 3.57 2.61
C THR A 161 13.27 2.57 3.77
N GLY A 162 13.57 3.03 4.99
CA GLY A 162 13.55 2.20 6.20
C GLY A 162 12.14 2.03 6.75
N PHE A 163 11.85 0.84 7.30
CA PHE A 163 10.62 0.57 8.04
C PHE A 163 10.87 -0.50 9.11
N GLU A 164 9.99 -0.57 10.09
CA GLU A 164 10.01 -1.56 11.17
C GLU A 164 8.72 -2.37 11.17
N VAL A 165 8.80 -3.60 11.64
CA VAL A 165 7.66 -4.50 11.79
C VAL A 165 7.49 -4.84 13.26
N TYR A 166 6.32 -4.51 13.79
CA TYR A 166 5.96 -4.79 15.18
C TYR A 166 4.87 -5.85 15.24
N ASN A 167 4.97 -6.69 16.24
CA ASN A 167 3.90 -7.61 16.61
C ASN A 167 3.32 -7.16 17.96
N VAL A 168 2.02 -6.84 17.96
CA VAL A 168 1.32 -6.46 19.18
C VAL A 168 0.76 -7.74 19.80
N ASN A 169 1.48 -8.28 20.77
CA ASN A 169 1.05 -9.44 21.53
C ASN A 169 0.38 -9.01 22.83
N ASN A 170 -0.73 -9.64 23.16
CA ASN A 170 -1.28 -9.57 24.50
C ASN A 170 -0.47 -10.50 25.41
N TYR A 171 0.58 -9.98 26.05
CA TYR A 171 1.49 -10.75 26.88
C TYR A 171 0.80 -11.46 28.07
N ASP A 172 -0.32 -10.92 28.56
CA ASP A 172 -1.08 -11.55 29.63
C ASP A 172 -1.67 -12.91 29.21
N PHE A 173 -1.98 -13.04 27.93
CA PHE A 173 -2.51 -14.27 27.35
C PHE A 173 -1.46 -15.38 27.27
N PHE A 174 -0.19 -15.04 27.10
CA PHE A 174 0.92 -16.00 26.98
C PHE A 174 1.65 -16.26 28.30
N ARG A 175 1.17 -15.71 29.43
CA ARG A 175 1.74 -15.99 30.76
C ARG A 175 1.54 -17.44 31.17
N ASN A 176 0.48 -18.07 30.71
CA ASN A 176 0.23 -19.49 30.91
C ASN A 176 0.48 -20.26 29.60
N PRO A 177 1.62 -21.00 29.49
CA PRO A 177 1.94 -21.73 28.27
C PRO A 177 0.90 -22.79 27.87
N VAL A 178 0.17 -23.36 28.84
CA VAL A 178 -0.86 -24.37 28.61
C VAL A 178 -2.09 -23.71 27.94
N GLU A 179 -2.57 -22.61 28.49
CA GLU A 179 -3.70 -21.86 27.91
C GLU A 179 -3.37 -21.31 26.51
N ALA A 180 -2.14 -20.82 26.33
CA ALA A 180 -1.67 -20.36 25.02
C ALA A 180 -1.65 -21.49 23.98
N ARG A 181 -1.21 -22.69 24.38
CA ARG A 181 -1.22 -23.87 23.51
C ARG A 181 -2.65 -24.28 23.14
N ASP A 182 -3.53 -24.38 24.12
CA ASP A 182 -4.91 -24.81 23.92
C ASP A 182 -5.67 -23.80 23.02
N LEU A 183 -5.42 -22.53 23.17
CA LEU A 183 -5.97 -21.51 22.27
C LEU A 183 -5.47 -21.66 20.83
N LEU A 184 -4.17 -21.89 20.64
CA LEU A 184 -3.62 -22.09 19.30
C LEU A 184 -4.18 -23.34 18.64
N ILE A 185 -4.37 -24.41 19.41
CA ILE A 185 -5.04 -25.65 18.96
C ILE A 185 -6.45 -25.34 18.50
N ALA A 186 -7.23 -24.60 19.30
CA ALA A 186 -8.60 -24.23 18.96
C ALA A 186 -8.68 -23.26 17.79
N ALA A 187 -7.83 -22.22 17.77
CA ALA A 187 -7.85 -21.16 16.74
C ALA A 187 -7.40 -21.64 15.35
N LEU A 188 -6.52 -22.63 15.30
CA LEU A 188 -6.01 -23.21 14.06
C LEU A 188 -6.75 -24.50 13.67
N GLU A 189 -7.79 -24.89 14.44
CA GLU A 189 -8.55 -26.12 14.21
C GLU A 189 -7.67 -27.39 14.16
N ILE A 190 -6.57 -27.39 14.96
CA ILE A 190 -5.68 -28.53 15.07
C ILE A 190 -6.41 -29.67 15.77
N GLN A 191 -6.34 -30.87 15.24
CA GLN A 191 -6.83 -32.07 15.91
C GLN A 191 -5.79 -32.53 16.94
N PRO A 192 -6.06 -32.39 18.26
CA PRO A 192 -5.04 -32.62 19.28
C PRO A 192 -4.75 -34.10 19.44
N PHE A 193 -3.50 -34.43 19.78
CA PHE A 193 -3.08 -35.75 20.19
C PHE A 193 -2.98 -35.81 21.74
N PRO A 194 -3.96 -36.35 22.44
CA PRO A 194 -4.01 -36.30 23.91
C PRO A 194 -2.94 -37.15 24.58
N GLN A 195 -2.26 -38.03 23.86
CA GLN A 195 -1.25 -38.97 24.40
C GLN A 195 0.13 -38.85 23.75
N SER A 196 0.40 -37.78 23.02
CA SER A 196 1.72 -37.57 22.42
C SER A 196 2.54 -36.58 23.22
N ASP A 197 3.73 -36.96 23.63
CA ASP A 197 4.69 -36.07 24.29
C ASP A 197 5.49 -35.22 23.29
N VAL A 198 5.49 -35.60 22.01
CA VAL A 198 6.28 -34.95 20.94
C VAL A 198 5.45 -34.00 20.11
N TRP A 199 4.29 -34.46 19.63
CA TRP A 199 3.43 -33.70 18.73
C TRP A 199 2.17 -33.21 19.42
N ASP A 200 1.78 -31.97 19.15
CA ASP A 200 0.61 -31.37 19.77
C ASP A 200 -0.70 -31.74 19.04
N GLY A 201 -0.59 -32.09 17.76
CA GLY A 201 -1.77 -32.52 16.99
C GLY A 201 -1.48 -32.67 15.49
N GLU A 202 -2.58 -32.74 14.72
CA GLU A 202 -2.57 -32.83 13.26
C GLU A 202 -3.41 -31.72 12.63
N LEU A 203 -2.93 -31.17 11.53
CA LEU A 203 -3.64 -30.21 10.70
C LEU A 203 -3.43 -30.56 9.24
N ASP A 204 -4.48 -30.84 8.50
CA ASP A 204 -4.47 -31.19 7.06
C ASP A 204 -3.47 -32.33 6.71
N GLY A 205 -3.44 -33.38 7.55
CA GLY A 205 -2.54 -34.53 7.35
C GLY A 205 -1.07 -34.23 7.71
N ARG A 206 -0.79 -33.12 8.41
CA ARG A 206 0.56 -32.72 8.82
C ARG A 206 0.67 -32.69 10.34
N MET A 207 1.75 -33.23 10.86
CA MET A 207 2.06 -33.20 12.28
C MET A 207 2.37 -31.79 12.73
N VAL A 208 1.78 -31.33 13.83
CA VAL A 208 1.93 -30.00 14.36
C VAL A 208 2.62 -30.05 15.73
N LYS A 209 3.67 -29.23 15.88
CA LYS A 209 4.31 -28.93 17.16
C LYS A 209 4.23 -27.45 17.46
N ILE A 210 3.61 -27.10 18.58
CA ILE A 210 3.52 -25.72 19.06
C ILE A 210 4.75 -25.44 19.93
N MET A 211 5.60 -24.54 19.42
CA MET A 211 6.81 -24.13 20.15
C MET A 211 6.46 -23.09 21.23
N PRO A 212 7.19 -23.03 22.34
CA PRO A 212 6.99 -21.99 23.35
C PRO A 212 7.11 -20.59 22.74
N VAL A 213 6.15 -19.71 23.05
CA VAL A 213 6.04 -18.35 22.45
C VAL A 213 7.21 -17.40 22.76
N ASN A 214 8.00 -17.72 23.75
CA ASN A 214 9.15 -16.92 24.21
C ASN A 214 10.49 -17.45 23.68
N ARG A 215 10.49 -18.42 22.78
CA ARG A 215 11.70 -19.06 22.26
C ARG A 215 11.64 -19.22 20.74
N ILE A 216 12.74 -18.88 20.09
CA ILE A 216 12.90 -19.13 18.64
C ILE A 216 13.25 -20.60 18.44
N ALA A 217 12.57 -21.28 17.50
CA ALA A 217 12.89 -22.64 17.11
C ALA A 217 14.31 -22.73 16.54
N THR A 218 15.07 -23.70 17.01
CA THR A 218 16.47 -23.93 16.59
C THR A 218 16.60 -25.18 15.73
N LYS A 219 17.79 -25.38 15.12
CA LYS A 219 18.09 -26.63 14.42
C LYS A 219 18.06 -27.86 15.32
N ALA A 220 18.32 -27.71 16.62
CA ALA A 220 18.24 -28.79 17.58
C ALA A 220 16.80 -29.27 17.78
N ASP A 221 15.87 -28.32 17.91
CA ASP A 221 14.44 -28.62 18.04
C ASP A 221 13.92 -29.37 16.79
N LEU A 222 14.31 -28.93 15.60
CA LEU A 222 13.94 -29.60 14.36
C LEU A 222 14.53 -31.03 14.23
N LYS A 223 15.76 -31.24 14.69
CA LYS A 223 16.37 -32.58 14.69
C LYS A 223 15.66 -33.53 15.63
N GLU A 224 15.27 -33.04 16.81
CA GLU A 224 14.51 -33.83 17.78
C GLU A 224 13.15 -34.26 17.22
N LEU A 225 12.45 -33.32 16.54
CA LEU A 225 11.17 -33.60 15.89
C LEU A 225 11.28 -34.59 14.71
N LEU A 226 12.41 -34.60 14.00
CA LEU A 226 12.64 -35.52 12.87
C LEU A 226 13.12 -36.90 13.29
N ALA A 227 13.57 -37.05 14.55
CA ALA A 227 14.06 -38.32 15.10
C ALA A 227 12.95 -39.18 15.73
N ASN A 228 11.75 -38.58 15.92
CA ASN A 228 10.55 -39.20 16.46
C ASN A 228 9.44 -39.26 15.41
#